data_837ea4047ad0a778d35a07ca98d3cf5c
#
_entry.id   837ea4047ad0a778d35a07ca98d3cf5c
#
_cell.length_a   1.000
_cell.length_b   1.000
_cell.length_c   1.000
_cell.angle_alpha   90.00
_cell.angle_beta   90.00
_cell.angle_gamma   90.00
#
_symmetry.space_group_name_H-M   'P 1'
#
loop_
_entity.id
_entity.type
_entity.pdbx_description
1 polymer ?
#
loop_
_entity_poly.entity_id
_entity_poly.type
_entity_poly.pdbx_seq_one_letter_code
_entity_poly.pdbx_strand_id
1 'polypeptide(L)'
;MKQQFLQLLRSTNRQGIENVINWLEESDFFEAPASTMFHGNYAGGLLEHSMNVAIMAHDVHEMLCKHKPELAEQVTRDNIIIAALLHDICKANIYQKTTKYRKDENNAWETYDTYGVDYSEFPVGHG
;
A
#
# COMPACT_ATOMS: atom_id res chain seq x y z
N MET A 1 -1.90 12.20 -5.14
CA MET A 1 -2.28 11.05 -4.27
C MET A 1 -1.49 11.00 -2.96
N LYS A 2 -0.17 11.20 -3.01
CA LYS A 2 0.67 11.21 -1.80
C LYS A 2 0.21 12.25 -0.78
N GLN A 3 -0.13 13.45 -1.20
CA GLN A 3 -0.58 14.51 -0.29
C GLN A 3 -1.89 14.14 0.40
N GLN A 4 -2.82 13.52 -0.30
CA GLN A 4 -4.07 13.03 0.27
C GLN A 4 -3.82 11.94 1.31
N PHE A 5 -2.90 11.03 1.04
CA PHE A 5 -2.48 9.98 1.97
C PHE A 5 -1.95 10.60 3.28
N LEU A 6 -1.03 11.55 3.15
CA LEU A 6 -0.44 12.23 4.31
C LEU A 6 -1.47 13.04 5.09
N GLN A 7 -2.37 13.74 4.42
CA GLN A 7 -3.45 14.48 5.06
C GLN A 7 -4.39 13.56 5.83
N LEU A 8 -4.77 12.44 5.25
CA LEU A 8 -5.61 11.45 5.93
C LEU A 8 -4.93 10.92 7.19
N LEU A 9 -3.67 10.56 7.07
CA LEU A 9 -2.90 10.02 8.19
C LEU A 9 -2.78 11.04 9.32
N ARG A 10 -2.47 12.30 8.99
CA ARG A 10 -2.41 13.40 9.97
C ARG A 10 -3.76 13.72 10.59
N SER A 11 -4.86 13.54 9.84
CA SER A 11 -6.21 13.82 10.34
C SER A 11 -6.61 12.96 11.54
N THR A 12 -5.93 11.86 11.76
CA THR A 12 -6.19 10.98 12.92
C THR A 12 -5.64 11.54 14.22
N ASN A 13 -4.74 12.53 14.16
CA ASN A 13 -4.09 13.15 15.32
C ASN A 13 -3.47 12.13 16.28
N ARG A 14 -3.08 10.97 15.78
CA ARG A 14 -2.51 9.91 16.61
C ARG A 14 -1.11 10.29 17.06
N GLN A 15 -0.82 10.07 18.34
CA GLN A 15 0.54 10.27 18.86
C GLN A 15 1.53 9.39 18.09
N GLY A 16 2.65 9.99 17.68
CA GLY A 16 3.68 9.28 16.90
C GLY A 16 3.46 9.28 15.40
N ILE A 17 2.37 9.89 14.90
CA ILE A 17 2.05 9.85 13.47
C ILE A 17 3.15 10.52 12.61
N GLU A 18 3.77 11.59 13.09
CA GLU A 18 4.86 12.25 12.35
C GLU A 18 6.11 11.36 12.26
N ASN A 19 6.36 10.53 13.25
CA ASN A 19 7.46 9.55 13.19
C ASN A 19 7.19 8.49 12.12
N VAL A 20 5.95 8.04 12.01
CA VAL A 20 5.53 7.11 10.94
C VAL A 20 5.68 7.76 9.57
N ILE A 21 5.23 9.01 9.43
CA ILE A 21 5.35 9.76 8.17
C ILE A 21 6.82 9.92 7.77
N ASN A 22 7.69 10.27 8.71
CA ASN A 22 9.12 10.39 8.45
C ASN A 22 9.71 9.07 7.96
N TRP A 23 9.33 7.94 8.58
CA TRP A 23 9.77 6.62 8.14
C TRP A 23 9.28 6.32 6.72
N LEU A 24 8.02 6.61 6.42
CA LEU A 24 7.45 6.41 5.08
C LEU A 24 8.19 7.24 4.02
N GLU A 25 8.52 8.50 4.35
CA GLU A 25 9.26 9.38 3.45
C GLU A 25 10.68 8.90 3.18
N GLU A 26 11.34 8.31 4.17
CA GLU A 26 12.68 7.75 4.03
C GLU A 26 12.69 6.41 3.31
N SER A 27 11.57 5.68 3.34
CA SER A 27 11.39 4.41 2.65
C SER A 27 11.00 4.62 1.19
N ASP A 28 10.86 3.52 0.44
CA ASP A 28 10.33 3.56 -0.92
C ASP A 28 8.81 3.39 -0.98
N PHE A 29 8.10 3.50 0.14
CA PHE A 29 6.66 3.23 0.22
C PHE A 29 5.86 3.91 -0.89
N PHE A 30 6.14 5.19 -1.16
CA PHE A 30 5.36 5.96 -2.13
C PHE A 30 5.70 5.63 -3.58
N GLU A 31 6.82 5.00 -3.83
CA GLU A 31 7.26 4.57 -5.16
C GLU A 31 7.11 3.07 -5.39
N ALA A 32 6.94 2.29 -4.33
CA ALA A 32 6.91 0.83 -4.38
C ALA A 32 5.68 0.30 -5.13
N PRO A 33 5.80 -0.88 -5.77
CA PRO A 33 4.62 -1.59 -6.29
C PRO A 33 3.83 -2.23 -5.15
N ALA A 34 2.56 -2.54 -5.41
CA ALA A 34 1.72 -3.28 -4.47
C ALA A 34 1.99 -4.78 -4.49
N SER A 35 2.47 -5.30 -5.62
CA SER A 35 2.81 -6.71 -5.77
C SER A 35 3.79 -6.87 -6.94
N THR A 36 4.32 -8.09 -7.11
CA THR A 36 5.18 -8.43 -8.25
C THR A 36 4.45 -9.24 -9.33
N MET A 37 3.28 -9.79 -9.03
CA MET A 37 2.57 -10.70 -9.93
C MET A 37 1.11 -10.33 -10.14
N PHE A 38 0.53 -9.51 -9.26
CA PHE A 38 -0.90 -9.22 -9.22
C PHE A 38 -1.15 -7.74 -9.49
N HIS A 39 -2.21 -7.20 -8.90
CA HIS A 39 -2.56 -5.79 -9.03
C HIS A 39 -1.44 -4.86 -8.52
N GLY A 40 -1.34 -3.69 -9.13
CA GLY A 40 -0.42 -2.67 -8.64
C GLY A 40 1.06 -2.96 -8.87
N ASN A 41 1.41 -3.82 -9.84
CA ASN A 41 2.81 -4.10 -10.18
C ASN A 41 3.40 -2.97 -11.05
N TYR A 42 3.44 -1.77 -10.49
CA TYR A 42 4.01 -0.57 -11.13
C TYR A 42 4.41 0.43 -10.05
N ALA A 43 5.24 1.39 -10.42
CA ALA A 43 5.69 2.44 -9.49
C ALA A 43 4.49 3.21 -8.93
N GLY A 44 4.43 3.36 -7.62
CA GLY A 44 3.31 4.00 -6.93
C GLY A 44 2.11 3.08 -6.68
N GLY A 45 2.19 1.81 -7.07
CA GLY A 45 1.09 0.86 -6.89
C GLY A 45 0.73 0.60 -5.44
N LEU A 46 1.70 0.59 -4.55
CA LEU A 46 1.45 0.41 -3.12
C LEU A 46 0.65 1.58 -2.53
N LEU A 47 1.03 2.81 -2.87
CA LEU A 47 0.29 4.00 -2.47
C LEU A 47 -1.15 3.98 -2.98
N GLU A 48 -1.33 3.70 -4.26
CA GLU A 48 -2.65 3.62 -4.90
C GLU A 48 -3.52 2.56 -4.24
N HIS A 49 -2.98 1.38 -4.02
CA HIS A 49 -3.69 0.29 -3.35
C HIS A 49 -4.10 0.68 -1.93
N SER A 50 -3.19 1.26 -1.16
CA SER A 50 -3.46 1.67 0.23
C SER A 50 -4.56 2.74 0.30
N MET A 51 -4.56 3.71 -0.63
CA MET A 51 -5.61 4.72 -0.73
C MET A 51 -6.96 4.10 -1.11
N ASN A 52 -6.97 3.18 -2.07
CA ASN A 52 -8.21 2.52 -2.48
C ASN A 52 -8.82 1.70 -1.35
N VAL A 53 -7.98 0.99 -0.59
CA VAL A 53 -8.45 0.24 0.60
C VAL A 53 -9.01 1.19 1.65
N ALA A 54 -8.35 2.32 1.90
CA ALA A 54 -8.82 3.30 2.88
C ALA A 54 -10.17 3.91 2.49
N ILE A 55 -10.35 4.27 1.24
CA ILE A 55 -11.62 4.82 0.74
C ILE A 55 -12.74 3.78 0.88
N MET A 56 -12.50 2.55 0.45
CA MET A 56 -13.49 1.49 0.53
C MET A 56 -13.83 1.14 1.99
N ALA A 57 -12.83 1.04 2.84
CA ALA A 57 -13.03 0.74 4.26
C ALA A 57 -13.85 1.84 4.96
N HIS A 58 -13.59 3.09 4.64
CA HIS A 58 -14.35 4.22 5.16
C HIS A 58 -15.82 4.15 4.73
N ASP A 59 -16.08 3.90 3.45
CA ASP A 59 -17.43 3.83 2.90
C ASP A 59 -18.23 2.68 3.52
N VAL A 60 -17.60 1.50 3.65
CA VAL A 60 -18.22 0.34 4.30
C VAL A 60 -18.51 0.62 5.76
N HIS A 61 -17.60 1.25 6.47
CA HIS A 61 -17.80 1.64 7.87
C HIS A 61 -18.97 2.59 8.04
N GLU A 62 -19.08 3.63 7.20
CA GLU A 62 -20.22 4.54 7.25
C GLU A 62 -21.54 3.81 7.02
N MET A 63 -21.59 2.93 6.03
CA MET A 63 -22.77 2.13 5.73
C MET A 63 -23.17 1.26 6.92
N LEU A 64 -22.21 0.56 7.52
CA LEU A 64 -22.47 -0.30 8.68
C LEU A 64 -22.93 0.49 9.88
N CYS A 65 -22.39 1.68 10.14
CA CYS A 65 -22.80 2.55 11.25
C CYS A 65 -24.21 3.08 11.08
N LYS A 66 -24.71 3.24 9.86
CA LYS A 66 -26.12 3.60 9.62
C LYS A 66 -27.08 2.51 10.08
N HIS A 67 -26.71 1.25 9.87
CA HIS A 67 -27.52 0.10 10.24
C HIS A 67 -27.32 -0.33 11.69
N LYS A 68 -26.18 -0.01 12.27
CA LYS A 68 -25.76 -0.45 13.60
C LYS A 68 -24.93 0.65 14.27
N PRO A 69 -25.59 1.70 14.81
CA PRO A 69 -24.90 2.90 15.32
C PRO A 69 -23.84 2.64 16.39
N GLU A 70 -23.96 1.57 17.16
CA GLU A 70 -22.99 1.21 18.18
C GLU A 70 -21.61 0.87 17.62
N LEU A 71 -21.50 0.55 16.34
CA LEU A 71 -20.20 0.31 15.70
C LEU A 71 -19.32 1.56 15.66
N ALA A 72 -19.92 2.75 15.62
CA ALA A 72 -19.17 4.00 15.62
C ALA A 72 -18.35 4.19 16.90
N GLU A 73 -18.80 3.63 18.03
CA GLU A 73 -18.06 3.66 19.29
C GLU A 73 -17.03 2.54 19.40
N GLN A 74 -17.34 1.38 18.84
CA GLN A 74 -16.49 0.20 18.91
C GLN A 74 -15.32 0.27 17.92
N VAL A 75 -15.58 0.79 16.72
CA VAL A 75 -14.57 0.92 15.65
C VAL A 75 -14.64 2.35 15.12
N THR A 76 -13.62 3.13 15.47
CA THR A 76 -13.60 4.55 15.12
C THR A 76 -13.09 4.76 13.70
N ARG A 77 -13.47 5.90 13.09
CA ARG A 77 -12.95 6.35 11.81
C ARG A 77 -11.43 6.35 11.79
N ASP A 78 -10.80 6.88 12.84
CA ASP A 78 -9.34 7.03 12.89
C ASP A 78 -8.64 5.67 12.89
N ASN A 79 -9.18 4.69 13.60
CA ASN A 79 -8.62 3.33 13.61
C ASN A 79 -8.70 2.70 12.21
N ILE A 80 -9.81 2.91 11.52
CA ILE A 80 -9.99 2.38 10.15
C ILE A 80 -9.01 3.03 9.17
N ILE A 81 -8.85 4.35 9.25
CA ILE A 81 -7.91 5.07 8.39
C ILE A 81 -6.48 4.56 8.60
N ILE A 82 -6.04 4.47 9.84
CA ILE A 82 -4.69 3.99 10.15
C ILE A 82 -4.49 2.55 9.67
N ALA A 83 -5.42 1.67 10.00
CA ALA A 83 -5.32 0.26 9.62
C ALA A 83 -5.29 0.10 8.09
N ALA A 84 -6.16 0.80 7.38
CA ALA A 84 -6.25 0.69 5.92
C ALA A 84 -5.02 1.28 5.21
N LEU A 85 -4.58 2.47 5.61
CA LEU A 85 -3.42 3.12 4.97
C LEU A 85 -2.13 2.35 5.21
N LEU A 86 -1.99 1.69 6.36
CA LEU A 86 -0.73 1.05 6.77
C LEU A 86 -0.77 -0.48 6.73
N HIS A 87 -1.86 -1.10 6.25
CA HIS A 87 -1.99 -2.56 6.30
C HIS A 87 -0.89 -3.31 5.52
N ASP A 88 -0.38 -2.72 4.48
CA ASP A 88 0.68 -3.28 3.63
C ASP A 88 2.02 -2.57 3.79
N ILE A 89 2.24 -1.85 4.90
CA ILE A 89 3.50 -1.13 5.16
C ILE A 89 4.73 -2.04 5.08
N CYS A 90 4.54 -3.33 5.37
CA CYS A 90 5.60 -4.34 5.28
C CYS A 90 6.16 -4.53 3.87
N LYS A 91 5.47 -4.05 2.85
CA LYS A 91 5.93 -4.11 1.46
C LYS A 91 6.90 -3.00 1.08
N ALA A 92 7.09 -2.00 1.95
CA ALA A 92 8.10 -0.97 1.71
C ALA A 92 9.51 -1.57 1.79
N ASN A 93 10.40 -1.11 0.90
CA ASN A 93 11.82 -1.52 0.82
C ASN A 93 12.06 -3.01 0.47
N ILE A 94 11.03 -3.71 0.02
CA ILE A 94 11.11 -5.17 -0.27
C ILE A 94 11.31 -5.45 -1.75
N TYR A 95 10.70 -4.65 -2.62
CA TYR A 95 10.72 -4.88 -4.05
C TYR A 95 11.85 -4.10 -4.71
N GLN A 96 12.47 -4.73 -5.71
CA GLN A 96 13.49 -4.10 -6.54
C GLN A 96 13.10 -4.23 -8.00
N LYS A 97 13.57 -3.29 -8.81
CA LYS A 97 13.42 -3.38 -10.26
C LYS A 97 14.26 -4.54 -10.78
N THR A 98 13.66 -5.32 -11.67
CA THR A 98 14.33 -6.44 -12.30
C THR A 98 13.90 -6.56 -13.75
N THR A 99 14.74 -7.21 -14.56
CA THR A 99 14.46 -7.47 -15.97
C THR A 99 14.10 -8.93 -16.14
N LYS A 100 12.97 -9.19 -16.78
CA LYS A 100 12.51 -10.52 -17.11
C LYS A 100 12.44 -10.70 -18.62
N TYR A 101 12.30 -11.94 -19.06
CA TYR A 101 12.22 -12.33 -20.45
C TYR A 101 10.87 -12.94 -20.76
N ARG A 102 10.34 -12.63 -21.96
CA ARG A 102 9.12 -13.24 -22.49
C ARG A 102 9.24 -13.31 -24.01
N LYS A 103 8.39 -14.11 -24.64
CA LYS A 103 8.30 -14.16 -26.10
C LYS A 103 7.28 -13.14 -26.59
N ASP A 104 7.64 -12.44 -27.68
CA ASP A 104 6.75 -11.52 -28.37
C ASP A 104 5.80 -12.26 -29.34
N GLU A 105 5.00 -11.50 -30.09
CA GLU A 105 4.05 -12.04 -31.07
C GLU A 105 4.71 -12.87 -32.16
N ASN A 106 5.96 -12.59 -32.47
CA ASN A 106 6.76 -13.29 -33.48
C ASN A 106 7.57 -14.45 -32.91
N ASN A 107 7.30 -14.82 -31.66
CA ASN A 107 8.00 -15.88 -30.95
C ASN A 107 9.49 -15.59 -30.72
N ALA A 108 9.90 -14.32 -30.78
CA ALA A 108 11.25 -13.86 -30.47
C ALA A 108 11.33 -13.44 -29.00
N TRP A 109 12.50 -13.64 -28.40
CA TRP A 109 12.71 -13.23 -27.00
C TRP A 109 12.81 -11.71 -26.90
N GLU A 110 12.05 -11.15 -25.95
CA GLU A 110 12.15 -9.75 -25.54
C GLU A 110 12.36 -9.64 -24.05
N THR A 111 12.90 -8.50 -23.62
CA THR A 111 13.05 -8.18 -22.19
C THR A 111 11.99 -7.16 -21.78
N TYR A 112 11.63 -7.18 -20.52
CA TYR A 112 10.76 -6.16 -19.93
C TYR A 112 11.15 -5.90 -18.49
N ASP A 113 10.99 -4.65 -18.06
CA ASP A 113 11.27 -4.26 -16.68
C ASP A 113 10.05 -4.50 -15.80
N THR A 114 10.28 -5.00 -14.61
CA THR A 114 9.25 -5.29 -13.63
C THR A 114 9.86 -5.20 -12.22
N TYR A 115 9.08 -5.59 -11.22
CA TYR A 115 9.54 -5.64 -9.83
C TYR A 115 9.67 -7.09 -9.37
N GLY A 116 10.63 -7.34 -8.50
CA GLY A 116 10.84 -8.62 -7.85
C GLY A 116 11.21 -8.42 -6.39
N VAL A 117 11.12 -9.48 -5.60
CA VAL A 117 11.56 -9.46 -4.20
C VAL A 117 13.06 -9.71 -4.16
N ASP A 118 13.76 -8.95 -3.31
CA ASP A 118 15.16 -9.23 -3.00
C ASP A 118 15.24 -10.34 -1.95
N TYR A 119 15.22 -11.58 -2.41
CA TYR A 119 15.24 -12.74 -1.53
C TYR A 119 16.58 -12.93 -0.81
N SER A 120 17.64 -12.24 -1.21
CA SER A 120 18.90 -12.27 -0.45
C SER A 120 18.80 -11.54 0.88
N GLU A 121 18.00 -10.46 0.92
CA GLU A 121 17.74 -9.67 2.11
C GLU A 121 16.43 -10.08 2.80
N PHE A 122 15.45 -10.50 2.02
CA PHE A 122 14.11 -10.89 2.51
C PHE A 122 13.77 -12.32 2.09
N PRO A 123 14.38 -13.35 2.72
CA PRO A 123 14.25 -14.75 2.25
C PRO A 123 12.82 -15.28 2.21
N VAL A 124 11.92 -14.75 3.03
CA VAL A 124 10.50 -15.14 3.07
C VAL A 124 9.58 -14.11 2.43
N GLY A 125 10.13 -13.14 1.71
CA GLY A 125 9.36 -12.04 1.14
C GLY A 125 8.83 -11.10 2.22
N HIS A 126 7.63 -10.53 2.01
CA HIS A 126 7.02 -9.63 3.00
C HIS A 126 6.23 -10.36 4.09
N GLY A 127 6.11 -11.64 3.96
CA GLY A 127 5.37 -12.60 4.79
C GLY A 127 5.29 -12.46 6.21
#